data_1f2ad07ab9d21342c118f0f3d2263ca5
#
_entry.id   1f2ad07ab9d21342c118f0f3d2263ca5
#
_cell.length_a   1.000
_cell.length_b   1.000
_cell.length_c   1.000
_cell.angle_alpha   90.00
_cell.angle_beta   90.00
_cell.angle_gamma   90.00
#
_symmetry.space_group_name_H-M   'P 1'
#
loop_
_entity.id
_entity.type
_entity.pdbx_description
1 polymer ?
#
loop_
_entity_poly.entity_id
_entity_poly.type
_entity_poly.pdbx_seq_one_letter_code
_entity_poly.pdbx_strand_id
1 'polypeptide(L)'
;MDTPMPPERGGLRRLYGVSRRGINLALVATALIAAHPVQTLPAKGQPPLSAATQISGGVRADDQSALALDAVELWLEPDPATQRLTGRARLVLRATAAVARPAIDLDSNFTVRRVTVDGAAVTPARPDGRIVLPAPLPAGARATVEIQYDGTPHVAVNAPWDDGMVWAKTPDGRPWIASTTEGYGCDILWPCLDFPEGEPAVATLHITAPAGLKAPANGRLLGVDTLPDGRTVWHWRARQPNTYAIALNLAPYEVIEGTYRSRYGNAIPLAYWHLPGRDDKARGLFAEFAPTLDFFERVIGPYPFGDEKLGVVETPHKGMEHQTINAYGNDYAKAPEGFDWLFQHEFAHEWFANQMTAANWDDYWLHEGFASYMQPLYARWREGEARYAVMMEAQRNQIANRAPIVRDRILTEEEVYEPGKGGAGTDIYYKGSWTLHTLRWLIGDRAFFAATRRLVYGRPDPKPGNFTPLYASTRDFQRLVAAEAGQDLDWFFDVYLRSAALPELVEQRSGGTLRLSWRTERDLPFPMPVEVQVGDAPARRIAVPAAGATIAVPADAHVVIDPFSRILRHSAAVAAFQAWREAQRTGK
;
A
#
# COMPACT_ATOMS: atom_id res chain seq x y z
N MET A 1 -15.42 -13.15 21.15
CA MET A 1 -16.84 -13.31 20.76
C MET A 1 -16.84 -13.40 19.26
N ASP A 2 -16.97 -14.63 18.80
CA ASP A 2 -16.94 -14.97 17.38
C ASP A 2 -18.24 -14.53 16.73
N THR A 3 -18.19 -13.51 15.88
CA THR A 3 -19.24 -13.30 14.90
C THR A 3 -18.63 -13.60 13.54
N PRO A 4 -18.87 -14.80 13.00
CA PRO A 4 -18.53 -15.11 11.61
C PRO A 4 -19.28 -14.17 10.67
N MET A 5 -18.73 -13.92 9.49
CA MET A 5 -19.53 -13.34 8.41
C MET A 5 -20.83 -14.14 8.31
N PRO A 6 -21.98 -13.52 8.03
CA PRO A 6 -23.25 -14.20 8.05
C PRO A 6 -23.22 -15.46 7.18
N PRO A 7 -23.87 -16.56 7.61
CA PRO A 7 -23.89 -17.79 6.84
C PRO A 7 -24.57 -17.56 5.50
N GLU A 8 -24.10 -18.26 4.48
CA GLU A 8 -24.68 -18.32 3.16
C GLU A 8 -26.19 -18.57 3.28
N ARG A 9 -27.01 -17.57 3.00
CA ARG A 9 -28.44 -17.82 2.80
C ARG A 9 -28.59 -18.58 1.51
N GLY A 10 -28.88 -19.88 1.60
CA GLY A 10 -29.21 -20.73 0.48
C GLY A 10 -30.34 -20.12 -0.36
N GLY A 11 -30.00 -19.70 -1.56
CA GLY A 11 -30.91 -19.05 -2.49
C GLY A 11 -30.50 -19.12 -3.96
N LEU A 12 -29.55 -19.97 -4.34
CA LEU A 12 -29.07 -20.09 -5.73
C LEU A 12 -29.71 -21.27 -6.51
N ARG A 13 -30.97 -21.60 -6.26
CA ARG A 13 -31.66 -22.67 -7.01
C ARG A 13 -32.40 -22.22 -8.28
N ARG A 14 -32.29 -20.96 -8.73
CA ARG A 14 -33.10 -20.49 -9.89
C ARG A 14 -32.42 -19.50 -10.84
N LEU A 15 -31.14 -19.61 -11.15
CA LEU A 15 -30.55 -18.71 -12.16
C LEU A 15 -29.70 -19.37 -13.27
N TYR A 16 -29.73 -20.69 -13.42
CA TYR A 16 -29.06 -21.36 -14.56
C TYR A 16 -30.06 -22.05 -15.50
N GLY A 17 -30.96 -21.23 -16.04
CA GLY A 17 -31.78 -21.58 -17.17
C GLY A 17 -31.71 -20.47 -18.21
N VAL A 18 -30.53 -20.19 -18.76
CA VAL A 18 -30.40 -19.24 -19.88
C VAL A 18 -30.18 -20.01 -21.16
N SER A 19 -31.19 -19.98 -22.02
CA SER A 19 -31.16 -20.44 -23.40
C SER A 19 -30.01 -19.79 -24.18
N ARG A 20 -29.45 -20.56 -25.12
CA ARG A 20 -28.49 -20.05 -26.14
C ARG A 20 -29.12 -18.97 -26.99
N ARG A 21 -29.07 -17.71 -26.55
CA ARG A 21 -29.18 -16.51 -27.39
C ARG A 21 -28.37 -15.40 -26.76
N GLY A 22 -27.24 -15.07 -27.40
CA GLY A 22 -26.59 -13.77 -27.40
C GLY A 22 -26.39 -13.10 -26.02
N ILE A 23 -25.38 -13.52 -25.27
CA ILE A 23 -24.81 -12.61 -24.27
C ILE A 23 -23.95 -11.61 -25.05
N ASN A 24 -24.52 -10.43 -25.30
CA ASN A 24 -23.71 -9.25 -25.54
C ASN A 24 -22.82 -9.08 -24.29
N LEU A 25 -21.56 -9.48 -24.38
CA LEU A 25 -20.55 -9.02 -23.45
C LEU A 25 -20.51 -7.50 -23.57
N ALA A 26 -21.22 -6.82 -22.69
CA ALA A 26 -20.96 -5.42 -22.43
C ALA A 26 -19.47 -5.37 -22.04
N LEU A 27 -18.67 -4.77 -22.91
CA LEU A 27 -17.30 -4.37 -22.62
C LEU A 27 -17.34 -3.60 -21.31
N VAL A 28 -16.92 -4.22 -20.22
CA VAL A 28 -16.43 -3.50 -19.05
C VAL A 28 -15.08 -2.94 -19.54
N ALA A 29 -15.15 -1.81 -20.22
CA ALA A 29 -14.00 -0.97 -20.43
C ALA A 29 -13.54 -0.61 -19.02
N THR A 30 -12.48 -1.26 -18.57
CA THR A 30 -11.64 -0.71 -17.52
C THR A 30 -11.21 0.64 -18.06
N ALA A 31 -11.92 1.69 -17.66
CA ALA A 31 -11.48 3.04 -17.92
C ALA A 31 -10.15 3.16 -17.17
N LEU A 32 -9.05 2.98 -17.90
CA LEU A 32 -7.89 3.80 -17.68
C LEU A 32 -8.42 5.22 -17.82
N ILE A 33 -8.93 5.75 -16.71
CA ILE A 33 -9.33 7.14 -16.61
C ILE A 33 -8.03 7.87 -16.87
N ALA A 34 -7.87 8.38 -18.09
CA ALA A 34 -6.90 9.41 -18.35
C ALA A 34 -7.19 10.50 -17.33
N ALA A 35 -6.41 10.52 -16.26
CA ALA A 35 -6.39 11.65 -15.35
C ALA A 35 -6.19 12.85 -16.25
N HIS A 36 -7.05 13.84 -16.17
CA HIS A 36 -6.75 15.14 -16.78
C HIS A 36 -5.43 15.54 -16.13
N PRO A 37 -4.35 15.74 -16.91
CA PRO A 37 -3.08 16.12 -16.32
C PRO A 37 -3.32 17.44 -15.59
N VAL A 38 -3.26 17.40 -14.26
CA VAL A 38 -3.08 18.62 -13.49
C VAL A 38 -1.80 19.20 -14.06
N GLN A 39 -1.85 20.45 -14.59
CA GLN A 39 -0.67 21.08 -15.15
C GLN A 39 0.35 21.27 -14.03
N THR A 40 1.23 20.29 -13.86
CA THR A 40 2.46 20.45 -13.08
C THR A 40 3.36 21.37 -13.90
N LEU A 41 3.91 22.40 -13.26
CA LEU A 41 4.88 23.26 -13.93
C LEU A 41 6.14 22.41 -14.16
N PRO A 42 6.59 22.19 -15.40
CA PRO A 42 7.76 21.36 -15.64
C PRO A 42 8.98 21.96 -14.98
N ALA A 43 9.63 21.19 -14.13
CA ALA A 43 10.91 21.55 -13.55
C ALA A 43 11.98 21.58 -14.65
N LYS A 44 12.36 22.75 -15.10
CA LYS A 44 13.50 22.90 -16.02
C LYS A 44 14.80 22.65 -15.26
N GLY A 45 15.50 21.58 -15.62
CA GLY A 45 16.87 21.34 -15.17
C GLY A 45 17.01 20.97 -13.71
N GLN A 46 16.18 20.03 -13.24
CA GLN A 46 16.39 19.43 -11.92
C GLN A 46 17.79 18.83 -11.84
N PRO A 47 18.55 19.09 -10.74
CA PRO A 47 19.77 18.34 -10.50
C PRO A 47 19.42 16.85 -10.30
N PRO A 48 20.34 15.94 -10.64
CA PRO A 48 20.13 14.52 -10.38
C PRO A 48 20.02 14.27 -8.88
N LEU A 49 19.20 13.28 -8.49
CA LEU A 49 19.17 12.79 -7.12
C LEU A 49 20.54 12.29 -6.69
N SER A 50 20.87 12.45 -5.43
CA SER A 50 22.11 11.94 -4.84
C SER A 50 22.17 10.41 -4.86
N ALA A 51 23.38 9.84 -4.78
CA ALA A 51 23.54 8.39 -4.84
C ALA A 51 22.83 7.67 -3.69
N ALA A 52 22.76 8.26 -2.51
CA ALA A 52 22.02 7.69 -1.38
C ALA A 52 20.52 7.62 -1.67
N THR A 53 19.93 8.73 -2.17
CA THR A 53 18.51 8.83 -2.52
C THR A 53 18.10 7.83 -3.61
N GLN A 54 18.98 7.59 -4.61
CA GLN A 54 18.71 6.62 -5.68
C GLN A 54 18.63 5.16 -5.21
N ILE A 55 19.07 4.88 -4.00
CA ILE A 55 19.01 3.53 -3.40
C ILE A 55 18.12 3.50 -2.16
N SER A 56 17.15 4.40 -2.08
CA SER A 56 16.15 4.48 -1.00
C SER A 56 15.60 3.10 -0.64
N GLY A 57 15.48 2.83 0.67
CA GLY A 57 15.01 1.54 1.20
C GLY A 57 15.91 0.34 0.90
N GLY A 58 17.02 0.53 0.20
CA GLY A 58 17.98 -0.52 -0.12
C GLY A 58 18.81 -1.00 1.07
N VAL A 59 19.92 -1.68 0.81
CA VAL A 59 20.77 -2.20 1.87
C VAL A 59 21.34 -1.05 2.72
N ARG A 60 21.09 -1.10 4.03
CA ARG A 60 21.57 -0.09 4.98
C ARG A 60 23.09 -0.06 5.04
N ALA A 61 23.62 1.14 5.07
CA ALA A 61 25.03 1.33 5.33
C ALA A 61 25.36 1.07 6.82
N ASP A 62 26.61 0.64 7.10
CA ASP A 62 27.07 0.34 8.47
C ASP A 62 26.93 1.53 9.42
N ASP A 63 27.00 2.76 8.90
CA ASP A 63 26.85 4.01 9.66
C ASP A 63 25.40 4.40 9.98
N GLN A 64 24.43 3.61 9.53
CA GLN A 64 23.00 3.79 9.77
C GLN A 64 22.33 2.57 10.42
N SER A 65 22.87 1.37 10.19
CA SER A 65 22.23 0.09 10.56
C SER A 65 21.90 -0.05 12.06
N ALA A 66 22.63 0.66 12.92
CA ALA A 66 22.42 0.68 14.36
C ALA A 66 21.84 2.01 14.86
N LEU A 67 21.30 2.86 13.99
CA LEU A 67 20.61 4.08 14.38
C LEU A 67 19.09 3.86 14.42
N ALA A 68 18.43 4.52 15.37
CA ALA A 68 16.98 4.63 15.48
C ALA A 68 16.60 6.09 15.78
N LEU A 69 15.41 6.50 15.34
CA LEU A 69 14.83 7.81 15.62
C LEU A 69 13.82 7.68 16.78
N ASP A 70 14.18 8.21 17.96
CA ASP A 70 13.25 8.29 19.08
C ASP A 70 12.22 9.42 18.87
N ALA A 71 12.60 10.52 18.21
CA ALA A 71 11.70 11.63 17.85
C ALA A 71 12.23 12.44 16.67
N VAL A 72 11.31 13.03 15.93
CA VAL A 72 11.59 14.08 14.95
C VAL A 72 10.67 15.29 15.17
N GLU A 73 11.22 16.49 15.03
CA GLU A 73 10.47 17.74 15.01
C GLU A 73 10.89 18.52 13.77
N LEU A 74 9.93 18.79 12.87
CA LEU A 74 10.17 19.41 11.57
C LEU A 74 9.47 20.76 11.47
N TRP A 75 10.20 21.78 11.02
CA TRP A 75 9.68 23.07 10.59
C TRP A 75 9.87 23.15 9.09
N LEU A 76 8.77 23.22 8.36
CA LEU A 76 8.75 23.22 6.90
C LEU A 76 8.06 24.48 6.39
N GLU A 77 8.77 25.25 5.59
CA GLU A 77 8.27 26.48 4.97
C GLU A 77 8.45 26.40 3.45
N PRO A 78 7.45 25.85 2.72
CA PRO A 78 7.47 25.83 1.27
C PRO A 78 7.09 27.20 0.70
N ASP A 79 7.84 27.63 -0.30
CA ASP A 79 7.57 28.84 -1.09
C ASP A 79 7.03 28.48 -2.49
N PRO A 80 5.72 28.62 -2.75
CA PRO A 80 5.14 28.30 -4.06
C PRO A 80 5.64 29.20 -5.20
N ALA A 81 6.12 30.42 -4.90
CA ALA A 81 6.56 31.35 -5.92
C ALA A 81 7.92 30.96 -6.50
N THR A 82 8.80 30.42 -5.66
CA THR A 82 10.16 30.00 -6.06
C THR A 82 10.34 28.50 -6.12
N GLN A 83 9.32 27.72 -5.71
CA GLN A 83 9.36 26.25 -5.61
C GLN A 83 10.52 25.77 -4.72
N ARG A 84 10.77 26.48 -3.63
CA ARG A 84 11.81 26.16 -2.66
C ARG A 84 11.19 25.71 -1.36
N LEU A 85 11.98 24.97 -0.60
CA LEU A 85 11.66 24.57 0.76
C LEU A 85 12.77 25.07 1.69
N THR A 86 12.37 25.80 2.74
CA THR A 86 13.23 26.07 3.90
C THR A 86 12.83 25.13 5.01
N GLY A 87 13.79 24.38 5.55
CA GLY A 87 13.56 23.38 6.56
C GLY A 87 14.46 23.51 7.78
N ARG A 88 13.94 23.12 8.92
CA ARG A 88 14.70 22.82 10.13
C ARG A 88 14.20 21.49 10.68
N ALA A 89 15.11 20.60 11.01
CA ALA A 89 14.80 19.32 11.62
C ALA A 89 15.55 19.19 12.94
N ARG A 90 14.87 18.71 13.98
CA ARG A 90 15.46 18.26 15.22
C ARG A 90 15.22 16.77 15.36
N LEU A 91 16.29 15.98 15.34
CA LEU A 91 16.27 14.53 15.40
C LEU A 91 16.81 14.07 16.76
N VAL A 92 16.10 13.19 17.43
CA VAL A 92 16.62 12.49 18.60
C VAL A 92 17.07 11.11 18.14
N LEU A 93 18.35 10.99 17.83
CA LEU A 93 18.97 9.72 17.43
C LEU A 93 19.29 8.88 18.65
N ARG A 94 19.11 7.57 18.53
CA ARG A 94 19.56 6.58 19.49
C ARG A 94 20.39 5.51 18.78
N ALA A 95 21.58 5.22 19.32
CA ALA A 95 22.44 4.16 18.84
C ALA A 95 22.09 2.83 19.53
N THR A 96 21.64 1.83 18.81
CA THR A 96 21.32 0.48 19.33
C THR A 96 22.59 -0.36 19.52
N ALA A 97 23.62 -0.08 18.73
CA ALA A 97 25.01 -0.54 18.89
C ALA A 97 25.95 0.66 18.66
N ALA A 98 27.24 0.50 18.88
CA ALA A 98 28.21 1.58 18.64
C ALA A 98 28.28 1.91 17.14
N VAL A 99 28.15 3.19 16.78
CA VAL A 99 28.23 3.71 15.41
C VAL A 99 29.40 4.66 15.31
N ALA A 100 30.39 4.31 14.50
CA ALA A 100 31.62 5.08 14.39
C ALA A 100 31.43 6.42 13.65
N ARG A 101 30.56 6.43 12.65
CA ARG A 101 30.28 7.58 11.78
C ARG A 101 28.77 7.71 11.55
N PRO A 102 27.99 8.21 12.52
CA PRO A 102 26.55 8.30 12.37
C PRO A 102 26.15 9.14 11.16
N ALA A 103 25.28 8.62 10.30
CA ALA A 103 24.84 9.27 9.08
C ALA A 103 23.32 9.43 9.04
N ILE A 104 22.88 10.56 8.51
CA ILE A 104 21.48 10.95 8.29
C ILE A 104 21.33 11.23 6.81
N ASP A 105 20.28 10.74 6.16
CA ASP A 105 20.02 10.98 4.75
C ASP A 105 19.37 12.37 4.56
N LEU A 106 19.79 13.09 3.53
CA LEU A 106 19.18 14.31 3.01
C LEU A 106 19.75 14.57 1.63
N ASP A 107 18.88 14.60 0.62
CA ASP A 107 19.29 14.76 -0.78
C ASP A 107 20.16 16.00 -1.02
N SER A 108 21.05 15.91 -2.00
CA SER A 108 22.02 16.97 -2.34
C SER A 108 21.37 18.24 -2.91
N ASN A 109 20.10 18.19 -3.30
CA ASN A 109 19.31 19.36 -3.69
C ASN A 109 19.11 20.35 -2.55
N PHE A 110 19.33 19.89 -1.31
CA PHE A 110 19.32 20.74 -0.13
C PHE A 110 20.72 21.16 0.31
N THR A 111 20.89 22.48 0.52
CA THR A 111 22.06 23.03 1.16
C THR A 111 21.89 22.97 2.68
N VAL A 112 22.79 22.27 3.37
CA VAL A 112 22.83 22.28 4.84
C VAL A 112 23.51 23.58 5.30
N ARG A 113 22.80 24.40 6.06
CA ARG A 113 23.25 25.70 6.56
C ARG A 113 23.94 25.61 7.91
N ARG A 114 23.40 24.76 8.77
CA ARG A 114 23.93 24.58 10.13
C ARG A 114 23.57 23.19 10.65
N VAL A 115 24.51 22.57 11.36
CA VAL A 115 24.27 21.36 12.15
C VAL A 115 24.76 21.58 13.56
N THR A 116 23.95 21.17 14.53
CA THR A 116 24.36 21.07 15.94
C THR A 116 24.12 19.66 16.45
N VAL A 117 24.98 19.20 17.36
CA VAL A 117 24.80 17.98 18.13
C VAL A 117 24.80 18.35 19.60
N ASP A 118 23.71 18.07 20.32
CA ASP A 118 23.50 18.47 21.72
C ASP A 118 23.74 19.96 21.97
N GLY A 119 23.33 20.79 21.01
CA GLY A 119 23.48 22.25 21.05
C GLY A 119 24.83 22.78 20.56
N ALA A 120 25.86 21.94 20.47
CA ALA A 120 27.18 22.35 19.96
C ALA A 120 27.22 22.34 18.42
N ALA A 121 27.69 23.42 17.81
CA ALA A 121 27.84 23.51 16.36
C ALA A 121 28.93 22.51 15.88
N VAL A 122 28.62 21.76 14.82
CA VAL A 122 29.54 20.81 14.21
C VAL A 122 29.61 21.03 12.70
N THR A 123 30.69 20.58 12.07
CA THR A 123 30.86 20.58 10.61
C THR A 123 30.77 19.13 10.14
N PRO A 124 29.63 18.66 9.60
CA PRO A 124 29.49 17.31 9.08
C PRO A 124 30.15 17.17 7.72
N ALA A 125 30.53 15.96 7.35
CA ALA A 125 30.80 15.62 5.97
C ALA A 125 29.47 15.40 5.21
N ARG A 126 29.46 15.67 3.90
CA ARG A 126 28.25 15.58 3.04
C ARG A 126 28.51 14.70 1.81
N PRO A 127 28.90 13.40 1.96
CA PRO A 127 29.06 12.53 0.83
C PRO A 127 27.68 12.06 0.32
N ASP A 128 27.46 12.13 -1.00
CA ASP A 128 26.40 11.42 -1.72
C ASP A 128 24.98 11.52 -1.12
N GLY A 129 24.61 12.69 -0.60
CA GLY A 129 23.29 12.91 0.01
C GLY A 129 23.19 12.52 1.48
N ARG A 130 24.31 12.30 2.18
CA ARG A 130 24.33 12.00 3.61
C ARG A 130 24.97 13.10 4.43
N ILE A 131 24.46 13.30 5.64
CA ILE A 131 25.03 14.16 6.68
C ILE A 131 25.75 13.25 7.66
N VAL A 132 27.07 13.15 7.56
CA VAL A 132 27.90 12.28 8.42
C VAL A 132 28.42 13.10 9.60
N LEU A 133 28.00 12.71 10.82
CA LEU A 133 28.43 13.39 12.05
C LEU A 133 29.90 13.12 12.37
N PRO A 134 30.64 14.12 12.90
CA PRO A 134 32.07 13.97 13.11
C PRO A 134 32.47 13.09 14.31
N ALA A 135 31.53 12.85 15.24
CA ALA A 135 31.80 12.07 16.45
C ALA A 135 31.01 10.75 16.44
N PRO A 136 31.61 9.66 16.97
CA PRO A 136 30.91 8.38 17.10
C PRO A 136 29.80 8.47 18.17
N LEU A 137 28.80 7.60 18.04
CA LEU A 137 27.78 7.36 19.06
C LEU A 137 28.01 5.99 19.70
N PRO A 138 28.33 5.94 21.01
CA PRO A 138 28.41 4.67 21.73
C PRO A 138 27.08 3.93 21.77
N ALA A 139 27.12 2.61 21.97
CA ALA A 139 25.90 1.80 22.16
C ALA A 139 25.05 2.35 23.30
N GLY A 140 23.75 2.48 23.08
CA GLY A 140 22.78 3.05 24.04
C GLY A 140 22.80 4.58 24.13
N ALA A 141 23.75 5.28 23.52
CA ALA A 141 23.79 6.73 23.53
C ALA A 141 22.63 7.36 22.74
N ARG A 142 22.22 8.55 23.18
CA ARG A 142 21.31 9.45 22.46
C ARG A 142 22.05 10.73 22.08
N ALA A 143 21.67 11.30 20.97
CA ALA A 143 22.14 12.61 20.53
C ALA A 143 20.98 13.39 19.92
N THR A 144 20.86 14.67 20.27
CA THR A 144 19.93 15.59 19.61
C THR A 144 20.67 16.30 18.49
N VAL A 145 20.27 16.01 17.25
CA VAL A 145 20.85 16.62 16.05
C VAL A 145 19.86 17.64 15.50
N GLU A 146 20.26 18.91 15.42
CA GLU A 146 19.47 19.95 14.74
C GLU A 146 20.14 20.31 13.42
N ILE A 147 19.34 20.32 12.35
CA ILE A 147 19.79 20.56 10.98
C ILE A 147 18.93 21.67 10.39
N GLN A 148 19.58 22.76 9.93
CA GLN A 148 18.95 23.83 9.15
C GLN A 148 19.34 23.64 7.70
N TYR A 149 18.36 23.63 6.80
CA TYR A 149 18.58 23.37 5.38
C TYR A 149 17.60 24.17 4.52
N ASP A 150 17.96 24.42 3.28
CA ASP A 150 17.07 24.97 2.27
C ASP A 150 17.51 24.50 0.88
N GLY A 151 16.56 24.45 -0.04
CA GLY A 151 16.85 24.02 -1.39
C GLY A 151 15.63 24.00 -2.28
N THR A 152 15.83 23.48 -3.47
CA THR A 152 14.76 23.14 -4.41
C THR A 152 14.53 21.63 -4.31
N PRO A 153 13.45 21.18 -3.64
CA PRO A 153 13.17 19.76 -3.53
C PRO A 153 12.95 19.15 -4.91
N HIS A 154 13.15 17.87 -5.03
CA HIS A 154 12.84 17.14 -6.26
C HIS A 154 11.36 17.36 -6.62
N VAL A 155 11.07 17.54 -7.92
CA VAL A 155 9.71 17.79 -8.40
C VAL A 155 9.22 16.56 -9.13
N ALA A 156 8.11 16.00 -8.67
CA ALA A 156 7.46 14.90 -9.35
C ALA A 156 6.88 15.35 -10.70
N VAL A 157 7.11 14.56 -11.74
CA VAL A 157 6.59 14.78 -13.09
C VAL A 157 5.34 13.96 -13.35
N ASN A 158 5.25 12.79 -12.71
CA ASN A 158 4.16 11.83 -12.86
C ASN A 158 3.75 11.23 -11.49
N ALA A 159 3.56 12.12 -10.49
CA ALA A 159 3.18 11.72 -9.14
C ALA A 159 1.88 10.86 -9.11
N PRO A 160 1.80 9.86 -8.22
CA PRO A 160 2.76 9.48 -7.19
C PRO A 160 3.88 8.53 -7.66
N TRP A 161 3.91 8.07 -8.91
CA TRP A 161 4.84 7.06 -9.44
C TRP A 161 6.28 7.54 -9.66
N ASP A 162 6.51 8.83 -9.59
CA ASP A 162 7.82 9.46 -9.43
C ASP A 162 7.71 10.47 -8.29
N ASP A 163 8.44 10.25 -7.24
CA ASP A 163 8.35 11.04 -6.03
C ASP A 163 8.84 12.48 -6.17
N GLY A 164 8.46 13.27 -5.20
CA GLY A 164 8.86 14.67 -5.09
C GLY A 164 7.75 15.60 -4.65
N MET A 165 8.02 16.89 -4.81
CA MET A 165 7.02 17.92 -4.60
C MET A 165 6.18 18.12 -5.86
N VAL A 166 4.86 18.19 -5.69
CA VAL A 166 3.91 18.55 -6.74
C VAL A 166 3.50 20.00 -6.55
N TRP A 167 3.96 20.87 -7.43
CA TRP A 167 3.66 22.30 -7.43
C TRP A 167 2.55 22.60 -8.44
N ALA A 168 1.31 22.36 -8.05
CA ALA A 168 0.15 22.55 -8.90
C ALA A 168 -0.63 23.83 -8.57
N LYS A 169 -1.71 24.05 -9.31
CA LYS A 169 -2.67 25.13 -9.05
C LYS A 169 -4.07 24.55 -9.01
N THR A 170 -4.88 25.11 -8.11
CA THR A 170 -6.31 24.87 -8.06
C THR A 170 -6.99 25.44 -9.32
N PRO A 171 -8.23 25.05 -9.63
CA PRO A 171 -8.95 25.59 -10.79
C PRO A 171 -9.09 27.13 -10.80
N ASP A 172 -9.07 27.77 -9.63
CA ASP A 172 -9.10 29.22 -9.49
C ASP A 172 -7.70 29.87 -9.47
N GLY A 173 -6.63 29.08 -9.72
CA GLY A 173 -5.26 29.56 -9.90
C GLY A 173 -4.42 29.71 -8.63
N ARG A 174 -4.96 29.40 -7.45
CA ARG A 174 -4.20 29.42 -6.18
C ARG A 174 -3.25 28.22 -6.08
N PRO A 175 -2.17 28.30 -5.25
CA PRO A 175 -1.27 27.17 -5.07
C PRO A 175 -2.00 25.92 -4.54
N TRP A 176 -1.63 24.78 -5.10
CA TRP A 176 -2.05 23.45 -4.66
C TRP A 176 -0.84 22.53 -4.65
N ILE A 177 -0.31 22.28 -3.46
CA ILE A 177 0.99 21.63 -3.26
C ILE A 177 0.79 20.34 -2.49
N ALA A 178 1.48 19.31 -2.90
CA ALA A 178 1.55 18.02 -2.20
C ALA A 178 2.97 17.44 -2.30
N SER A 179 3.29 16.49 -1.45
CA SER A 179 4.52 15.69 -1.54
C SER A 179 4.21 14.21 -1.70
N THR A 180 5.11 13.49 -2.37
CA THR A 180 5.19 12.02 -2.39
C THR A 180 6.64 11.64 -2.15
N THR A 181 6.92 10.64 -1.34
CA THR A 181 8.27 10.30 -0.91
C THR A 181 8.48 8.81 -0.69
N GLU A 182 7.69 7.94 -1.34
CA GLU A 182 7.75 6.50 -1.11
C GLU A 182 8.96 5.84 -1.76
N GLY A 183 9.16 6.06 -3.06
CA GLY A 183 10.18 5.39 -3.86
C GLY A 183 11.57 6.00 -3.72
N TYR A 184 11.67 7.33 -3.73
CA TYR A 184 12.94 8.04 -3.52
C TYR A 184 13.24 8.30 -2.05
N GLY A 185 12.26 8.10 -1.17
CA GLY A 185 12.44 8.18 0.26
C GLY A 185 12.22 9.56 0.88
N CYS A 186 12.23 9.58 2.20
CA CYS A 186 11.98 10.77 3.00
C CYS A 186 13.03 11.88 2.82
N ASP A 187 14.24 11.55 2.42
CA ASP A 187 15.38 12.47 2.33
C ASP A 187 15.25 13.51 1.20
N ILE A 188 14.32 13.32 0.27
CA ILE A 188 13.96 14.36 -0.72
C ILE A 188 13.10 15.47 -0.15
N LEU A 189 12.67 15.36 1.12
CA LEU A 189 11.83 16.35 1.81
C LEU A 189 12.43 16.82 3.14
N TRP A 190 12.98 15.90 3.95
CA TRP A 190 13.49 16.18 5.30
C TRP A 190 14.64 15.23 5.68
N PRO A 191 15.57 15.63 6.58
CA PRO A 191 16.64 14.74 7.03
C PRO A 191 16.10 13.56 7.83
N CYS A 192 16.35 12.32 7.40
CA CYS A 192 15.76 11.12 7.97
C CYS A 192 16.73 9.92 8.01
N LEU A 193 16.22 8.79 8.44
CA LEU A 193 16.79 7.46 8.19
C LEU A 193 15.93 6.82 7.10
N ASP A 194 16.44 6.79 5.88
CA ASP A 194 15.68 6.49 4.68
C ASP A 194 15.56 4.99 4.41
N PHE A 195 14.80 4.32 5.25
CA PHE A 195 14.43 2.90 5.10
C PHE A 195 13.15 2.60 5.90
N PRO A 196 12.39 1.55 5.57
CA PRO A 196 11.11 1.27 6.19
C PRO A 196 11.14 1.22 7.72
N GLU A 197 12.18 0.62 8.33
CA GLU A 197 12.32 0.57 9.80
C GLU A 197 12.92 1.86 10.41
N GLY A 198 13.09 2.93 9.62
CA GLY A 198 13.60 4.23 10.08
C GLY A 198 12.57 5.10 10.79
N GLU A 199 11.38 4.60 11.08
CA GLU A 199 10.28 5.33 11.67
C GLU A 199 10.63 5.99 13.01
N PRO A 200 10.32 7.30 13.19
CA PRO A 200 10.46 7.94 14.50
C PRO A 200 9.33 7.49 15.43
N ALA A 201 9.61 7.31 16.72
CA ALA A 201 8.56 7.00 17.70
C ALA A 201 7.51 8.12 17.81
N VAL A 202 7.88 9.36 17.47
CA VAL A 202 6.97 10.50 17.36
C VAL A 202 7.51 11.53 16.36
N ALA A 203 6.61 12.08 15.54
CA ALA A 203 6.89 13.23 14.68
C ALA A 203 6.03 14.43 15.10
N THR A 204 6.65 15.60 15.22
CA THR A 204 5.96 16.87 15.39
C THR A 204 6.25 17.74 14.17
N LEU A 205 5.21 18.24 13.52
CA LEU A 205 5.31 19.00 12.28
C LEU A 205 4.84 20.43 12.52
N HIS A 206 5.62 21.39 12.08
CA HIS A 206 5.31 22.82 12.09
C HIS A 206 5.37 23.32 10.64
N ILE A 207 4.22 23.41 9.99
CA ILE A 207 4.13 23.74 8.56
C ILE A 207 3.68 25.19 8.42
N THR A 208 4.55 26.03 7.88
CA THR A 208 4.24 27.44 7.58
C THR A 208 3.53 27.52 6.23
N ALA A 209 2.25 27.87 6.26
CA ALA A 209 1.42 28.05 5.07
C ALA A 209 1.33 29.54 4.68
N PRO A 210 1.45 29.87 3.38
CA PRO A 210 1.14 31.19 2.86
C PRO A 210 -0.27 31.65 3.25
N ALA A 211 -0.48 32.97 3.30
CA ALA A 211 -1.78 33.55 3.64
C ALA A 211 -2.90 32.98 2.76
N GLY A 212 -4.01 32.54 3.40
CA GLY A 212 -5.16 31.96 2.71
C GLY A 212 -5.04 30.48 2.33
N LEU A 213 -3.90 29.83 2.64
CA LEU A 213 -3.72 28.39 2.50
C LEU A 213 -3.79 27.69 3.85
N LYS A 214 -4.15 26.40 3.84
CA LYS A 214 -4.16 25.52 4.99
C LYS A 214 -3.20 24.35 4.76
N ALA A 215 -2.66 23.81 5.86
CA ALA A 215 -1.66 22.75 5.82
C ALA A 215 -2.10 21.51 6.62
N PRO A 216 -3.03 20.67 6.10
CA PRO A 216 -3.38 19.40 6.72
C PRO A 216 -2.19 18.43 6.63
N ALA A 217 -1.92 17.73 7.74
CA ALA A 217 -0.82 16.78 7.83
C ALA A 217 -1.15 15.59 8.76
N ASN A 218 -0.17 14.74 8.99
CA ASN A 218 -0.27 13.51 9.78
C ASN A 218 -0.64 13.78 11.25
N GLY A 219 -1.31 12.83 11.86
CA GLY A 219 -1.57 12.83 13.29
C GLY A 219 -2.65 13.83 13.72
N ARG A 220 -2.52 14.32 14.95
CA ARG A 220 -3.49 15.22 15.58
C ARG A 220 -3.03 16.69 15.46
N LEU A 221 -3.96 17.57 15.11
CA LEU A 221 -3.74 19.03 15.15
C LEU A 221 -3.58 19.50 16.60
N LEU A 222 -2.46 20.17 16.89
CA LEU A 222 -2.17 20.75 18.19
C LEU A 222 -2.62 22.22 18.27
N GLY A 223 -2.57 22.95 17.15
CA GLY A 223 -2.97 24.35 17.06
C GLY A 223 -2.52 24.99 15.75
N VAL A 224 -2.95 26.22 15.54
CA VAL A 224 -2.56 27.05 14.40
C VAL A 224 -2.24 28.45 14.90
N ASP A 225 -1.01 28.89 14.63
CA ASP A 225 -0.56 30.26 14.94
C ASP A 225 -0.65 31.16 13.70
N THR A 226 -1.05 32.40 13.88
CA THR A 226 -1.07 33.41 12.81
C THR A 226 0.12 34.35 12.97
N LEU A 227 0.93 34.46 11.92
CA LEU A 227 2.07 35.35 11.87
C LEU A 227 1.64 36.81 11.52
N PRO A 228 2.46 37.83 11.86
CA PRO A 228 2.12 39.22 11.57
C PRO A 228 1.90 39.55 10.09
N ASP A 229 2.47 38.76 9.17
CA ASP A 229 2.33 38.90 7.72
C ASP A 229 1.15 38.14 7.13
N GLY A 230 0.32 37.53 7.99
CA GLY A 230 -0.88 36.80 7.60
C GLY A 230 -0.65 35.31 7.21
N ARG A 231 0.60 34.86 7.19
CA ARG A 231 0.89 33.42 7.08
C ARG A 231 0.43 32.70 8.36
N THR A 232 0.25 31.38 8.27
CA THR A 232 -0.14 30.55 9.42
C THR A 232 0.84 29.40 9.63
N VAL A 233 1.09 29.04 10.89
CA VAL A 233 1.89 27.86 11.24
C VAL A 233 0.97 26.79 11.81
N TRP A 234 0.92 25.67 11.16
CA TRP A 234 0.10 24.53 11.54
C TRP A 234 0.93 23.52 12.32
N HIS A 235 0.52 23.19 13.53
CA HIS A 235 1.24 22.30 14.44
C HIS A 235 0.51 20.96 14.52
N TRP A 236 1.17 19.90 14.04
CA TRP A 236 0.65 18.54 14.05
C TRP A 236 1.55 17.62 14.85
N ARG A 237 1.00 16.53 15.35
CA ARG A 237 1.76 15.48 16.04
C ARG A 237 1.23 14.12 15.67
N ALA A 238 2.10 13.29 15.08
CA ALA A 238 1.85 11.91 14.73
C ALA A 238 2.72 10.97 15.58
N ARG A 239 2.19 9.84 15.94
CA ARG A 239 2.93 8.78 16.62
C ARG A 239 3.34 7.73 15.64
N GLN A 240 4.61 7.36 15.68
CA GLN A 240 5.22 6.31 14.87
C GLN A 240 4.79 6.39 13.38
N PRO A 241 4.93 7.57 12.73
CA PRO A 241 4.62 7.65 11.31
C PRO A 241 5.71 6.95 10.51
N ASN A 242 5.30 6.25 9.46
CA ASN A 242 6.22 5.76 8.45
C ASN A 242 7.01 6.95 7.87
N THR A 243 8.29 6.76 7.59
CA THR A 243 9.18 7.86 7.16
C THR A 243 8.71 8.49 5.86
N TYR A 244 8.29 7.69 4.88
CA TYR A 244 7.77 8.17 3.61
C TYR A 244 6.33 8.71 3.71
N ALA A 245 5.59 8.33 4.75
CA ALA A 245 4.20 8.76 4.92
C ALA A 245 4.04 10.13 5.59
N ILE A 246 5.14 10.83 5.97
CA ILE A 246 5.09 12.20 6.46
C ILE A 246 4.81 13.14 5.28
N ALA A 247 3.60 13.72 5.25
CA ALA A 247 3.09 14.45 4.12
C ALA A 247 3.11 15.96 4.30
N LEU A 248 3.43 16.68 3.23
CA LEU A 248 3.27 18.12 3.09
C LEU A 248 2.14 18.42 2.11
N ASN A 249 1.07 19.05 2.59
CA ASN A 249 -0.07 19.46 1.76
C ASN A 249 -0.43 20.92 2.00
N LEU A 250 -0.59 21.71 0.95
CA LEU A 250 -1.03 23.11 1.04
C LEU A 250 -1.99 23.45 -0.09
N ALA A 251 -3.15 23.92 0.28
CA ALA A 251 -4.12 24.53 -0.63
C ALA A 251 -5.13 25.38 0.16
N PRO A 252 -6.04 26.11 -0.52
CA PRO A 252 -7.12 26.81 0.15
C PRO A 252 -8.23 25.84 0.61
N TYR A 253 -7.86 24.75 1.27
CA TYR A 253 -8.77 23.68 1.65
C TYR A 253 -9.95 24.13 2.50
N GLU A 254 -11.09 23.51 2.29
CA GLU A 254 -12.19 23.41 3.25
C GLU A 254 -12.12 22.03 3.93
N VAL A 255 -12.81 21.89 5.07
CA VAL A 255 -12.77 20.62 5.81
C VAL A 255 -14.17 20.18 6.18
N ILE A 256 -14.44 18.90 5.98
CA ILE A 256 -15.62 18.22 6.52
C ILE A 256 -15.14 17.39 7.69
N GLU A 257 -15.68 17.65 8.87
CA GLU A 257 -15.34 16.93 10.10
C GLU A 257 -16.49 16.06 10.58
N GLY A 258 -16.15 15.00 11.28
CA GLY A 258 -17.11 14.09 11.88
C GLY A 258 -16.47 13.19 12.92
N THR A 259 -17.27 12.25 13.41
CA THR A 259 -16.81 11.25 14.37
C THR A 259 -17.43 9.91 14.03
N TYR A 260 -16.59 8.90 13.90
CA TYR A 260 -17.05 7.52 13.79
C TYR A 260 -17.06 6.87 15.18
N ARG A 261 -18.19 6.24 15.53
CA ARG A 261 -18.30 5.43 16.75
C ARG A 261 -17.88 4.01 16.41
N SER A 262 -16.68 3.67 16.83
CA SER A 262 -16.11 2.35 16.61
C SER A 262 -16.94 1.26 17.30
N ARG A 263 -16.99 0.09 16.66
CA ARG A 263 -17.56 -1.12 17.28
C ARG A 263 -16.82 -1.57 18.54
N TYR A 264 -15.62 -1.06 18.77
CA TYR A 264 -14.82 -1.28 19.97
C TYR A 264 -15.12 -0.28 21.09
N GLY A 265 -16.02 0.68 20.87
CA GLY A 265 -16.49 1.62 21.89
C GLY A 265 -15.75 2.96 21.93
N ASN A 266 -14.65 3.12 21.21
CA ASN A 266 -13.95 4.40 21.08
C ASN A 266 -14.58 5.29 20.00
N ALA A 267 -14.29 6.60 20.05
CA ALA A 267 -14.68 7.58 19.06
C ALA A 267 -13.46 7.98 18.23
N ILE A 268 -13.56 7.84 16.92
CA ILE A 268 -12.48 8.15 15.98
C ILE A 268 -12.82 9.47 15.28
N PRO A 269 -11.99 10.52 15.41
CA PRO A 269 -12.17 11.76 14.66
C PRO A 269 -12.00 11.51 13.16
N LEU A 270 -12.89 12.09 12.35
CA LEU A 270 -12.84 12.04 10.88
C LEU A 270 -12.60 13.44 10.35
N ALA A 271 -11.74 13.58 9.34
CA ALA A 271 -11.52 14.85 8.65
C ALA A 271 -11.26 14.63 7.16
N TYR A 272 -12.00 15.34 6.31
CA TYR A 272 -11.73 15.37 4.88
C TYR A 272 -11.45 16.79 4.41
N TRP A 273 -10.23 17.02 3.94
CA TRP A 273 -9.75 18.29 3.43
C TRP A 273 -9.90 18.33 1.91
N HIS A 274 -10.82 19.14 1.40
CA HIS A 274 -11.14 19.21 -0.03
C HIS A 274 -11.00 20.63 -0.56
N LEU A 275 -10.91 20.78 -1.89
CA LEU A 275 -10.87 22.09 -2.53
C LEU A 275 -12.25 22.77 -2.46
N PRO A 276 -12.31 24.12 -2.35
CA PRO A 276 -13.56 24.87 -2.40
C PRO A 276 -14.36 24.61 -3.67
N GLY A 277 -15.69 24.67 -3.55
CA GLY A 277 -16.61 24.47 -4.68
C GLY A 277 -16.83 23.01 -5.07
N ARG A 278 -16.37 22.05 -4.26
CA ARG A 278 -16.58 20.60 -4.47
C ARG A 278 -17.44 19.96 -3.38
N ASP A 279 -18.15 20.75 -2.58
CA ASP A 279 -18.84 20.33 -1.35
C ASP A 279 -19.73 19.10 -1.50
N ASP A 280 -20.57 19.04 -2.53
CA ASP A 280 -21.49 17.90 -2.73
C ASP A 280 -20.71 16.60 -3.03
N LYS A 281 -19.69 16.68 -3.88
CA LYS A 281 -18.81 15.55 -4.18
C LYS A 281 -18.04 15.12 -2.94
N ALA A 282 -17.49 16.08 -2.20
CA ALA A 282 -16.75 15.87 -0.96
C ALA A 282 -17.61 15.20 0.11
N ARG A 283 -18.86 15.66 0.31
CA ARG A 283 -19.82 15.00 1.21
C ARG A 283 -20.14 13.57 0.77
N GLY A 284 -20.23 13.35 -0.54
CA GLY A 284 -20.44 12.01 -1.11
C GLY A 284 -19.31 11.05 -0.77
N LEU A 285 -18.05 11.48 -0.89
CA LEU A 285 -16.88 10.68 -0.48
C LEU A 285 -16.80 10.51 1.04
N PHE A 286 -17.00 11.58 1.80
CA PHE A 286 -16.98 11.54 3.26
C PHE A 286 -18.00 10.55 3.85
N ALA A 287 -19.15 10.38 3.17
CA ALA A 287 -20.15 9.40 3.57
C ALA A 287 -19.66 7.93 3.43
N GLU A 288 -18.59 7.69 2.69
CA GLU A 288 -17.98 6.35 2.55
C GLU A 288 -17.01 6.01 3.71
N PHE A 289 -16.58 6.99 4.52
CA PHE A 289 -15.61 6.78 5.61
C PHE A 289 -16.13 5.80 6.67
N ALA A 290 -17.30 6.04 7.20
CA ALA A 290 -17.87 5.22 8.27
C ALA A 290 -18.16 3.77 7.83
N PRO A 291 -18.78 3.49 6.66
CA PRO A 291 -18.94 2.12 6.16
C PRO A 291 -17.61 1.40 5.93
N THR A 292 -16.59 2.11 5.44
CA THR A 292 -15.28 1.52 5.20
C THR A 292 -14.59 1.15 6.52
N LEU A 293 -14.63 2.05 7.53
CA LEU A 293 -14.16 1.73 8.88
C LEU A 293 -14.89 0.51 9.48
N ASP A 294 -16.23 0.46 9.39
CA ASP A 294 -16.99 -0.68 9.94
C ASP A 294 -16.60 -2.00 9.28
N PHE A 295 -16.33 -1.98 7.97
CA PHE A 295 -15.83 -3.16 7.27
C PHE A 295 -14.46 -3.61 7.79
N PHE A 296 -13.48 -2.72 7.84
CA PHE A 296 -12.13 -3.08 8.31
C PHE A 296 -12.13 -3.51 9.77
N GLU A 297 -12.88 -2.84 10.62
CA GLU A 297 -12.99 -3.22 12.03
C GLU A 297 -13.65 -4.60 12.23
N ARG A 298 -14.54 -5.02 11.31
CA ARG A 298 -15.13 -6.38 11.34
C ARG A 298 -14.17 -7.44 10.87
N VAL A 299 -13.41 -7.15 9.83
CA VAL A 299 -12.63 -8.15 9.10
C VAL A 299 -11.23 -8.28 9.69
N ILE A 300 -10.58 -7.16 9.97
CA ILE A 300 -9.19 -7.11 10.43
C ILE A 300 -9.11 -6.80 11.92
N GLY A 301 -9.61 -5.65 12.35
CA GLY A 301 -9.50 -5.22 13.74
C GLY A 301 -9.65 -3.71 13.89
N PRO A 302 -9.48 -3.18 15.14
CA PRO A 302 -9.67 -1.77 15.43
C PRO A 302 -8.76 -0.88 14.58
N TYR A 303 -9.26 0.29 14.20
CA TYR A 303 -8.45 1.28 13.50
C TYR A 303 -7.19 1.63 14.30
N PRO A 304 -5.98 1.49 13.73
CA PRO A 304 -4.72 1.58 14.50
C PRO A 304 -4.47 2.96 15.12
N PHE A 305 -4.90 4.01 14.44
CA PHE A 305 -4.65 5.41 14.80
C PHE A 305 -5.90 6.11 15.34
N GLY A 306 -6.77 5.36 16.02
CA GLY A 306 -8.08 5.85 16.48
C GLY A 306 -8.05 6.94 17.55
N ASP A 307 -6.92 7.19 18.18
CA ASP A 307 -6.68 8.29 19.11
C ASP A 307 -6.04 9.54 18.46
N GLU A 308 -5.74 9.48 17.16
CA GLU A 308 -5.33 10.61 16.34
C GLU A 308 -6.50 11.08 15.47
N LYS A 309 -6.66 10.56 14.29
CA LYS A 309 -7.78 10.76 13.37
C LYS A 309 -7.73 9.78 12.20
N LEU A 310 -8.84 9.62 11.49
CA LEU A 310 -8.85 9.26 10.08
C LEU A 310 -8.94 10.55 9.27
N GLY A 311 -7.88 10.89 8.56
CA GLY A 311 -7.82 12.04 7.68
C GLY A 311 -7.67 11.63 6.22
N VAL A 312 -8.27 12.41 5.33
CA VAL A 312 -8.05 12.35 3.89
C VAL A 312 -7.87 13.77 3.38
N VAL A 313 -7.00 13.95 2.40
CA VAL A 313 -6.76 15.24 1.76
C VAL A 313 -6.83 15.12 0.25
N GLU A 314 -7.55 16.04 -0.38
CA GLU A 314 -7.60 16.13 -1.84
C GLU A 314 -6.25 16.64 -2.37
N THR A 315 -5.64 15.88 -3.29
CA THR A 315 -4.29 16.15 -3.82
C THR A 315 -4.29 16.29 -5.34
N PRO A 316 -3.28 16.98 -5.92
CA PRO A 316 -3.11 17.11 -7.36
C PRO A 316 -2.57 15.85 -8.04
N HIS A 317 -2.30 14.80 -7.29
CA HIS A 317 -1.87 13.48 -7.78
C HIS A 317 -2.89 12.40 -7.35
N LYS A 318 -2.72 11.17 -7.81
CA LYS A 318 -3.55 10.02 -7.41
C LYS A 318 -3.48 9.78 -5.90
N GLY A 319 -3.80 8.60 -5.44
CA GLY A 319 -3.71 8.24 -4.04
C GLY A 319 -2.28 8.11 -3.53
N MET A 320 -2.16 8.17 -2.23
CA MET A 320 -0.97 7.84 -1.45
C MET A 320 -1.39 7.60 0.01
N GLU A 321 -0.85 6.57 0.63
CA GLU A 321 -1.26 6.11 1.96
C GLU A 321 -0.65 6.90 3.11
N HIS A 322 -0.46 8.20 2.97
CA HIS A 322 0.08 9.03 4.04
C HIS A 322 -0.68 8.80 5.35
N GLN A 323 0.01 8.28 6.36
CA GLN A 323 -0.59 7.88 7.63
C GLN A 323 -1.49 8.95 8.21
N THR A 324 -2.76 8.62 8.49
CA THR A 324 -3.79 9.50 9.04
C THR A 324 -4.15 10.75 8.22
N ILE A 325 -3.63 10.86 6.99
CA ILE A 325 -3.92 11.96 6.04
C ILE A 325 -3.78 11.43 4.60
N ASN A 326 -4.49 10.34 4.28
CA ASN A 326 -4.37 9.70 2.97
C ASN A 326 -4.63 10.70 1.85
N ALA A 327 -3.77 10.68 0.83
CA ALA A 327 -3.93 11.53 -0.34
C ALA A 327 -5.05 11.00 -1.25
N TYR A 328 -5.82 11.90 -1.85
CA TYR A 328 -6.94 11.55 -2.71
C TYR A 328 -7.01 12.44 -3.95
N GLY A 329 -6.79 11.85 -5.12
CA GLY A 329 -6.82 12.55 -6.42
C GLY A 329 -7.62 11.81 -7.49
N ASN A 330 -8.75 11.17 -7.13
CA ASN A 330 -9.60 10.40 -8.06
C ASN A 330 -10.73 11.19 -8.70
N ASP A 331 -10.79 12.50 -8.47
CA ASP A 331 -11.89 13.38 -8.91
C ASP A 331 -13.30 12.81 -8.63
N TYR A 332 -13.43 12.07 -7.55
CA TYR A 332 -14.69 11.45 -7.08
C TYR A 332 -15.27 10.41 -8.05
N ALA A 333 -14.41 9.82 -8.88
CA ALA A 333 -14.82 8.79 -9.83
C ALA A 333 -15.13 7.47 -9.09
N LYS A 334 -16.39 7.06 -9.13
CA LYS A 334 -16.80 5.79 -8.55
C LYS A 334 -16.49 4.62 -9.46
N ALA A 335 -16.04 3.54 -8.87
CA ALA A 335 -15.94 2.26 -9.55
C ALA A 335 -17.33 1.75 -9.97
N PRO A 336 -17.43 0.84 -10.95
CA PRO A 336 -18.68 0.15 -11.29
C PRO A 336 -19.38 -0.51 -10.09
N GLU A 337 -18.62 -0.79 -9.04
CA GLU A 337 -19.04 -1.36 -7.77
C GLU A 337 -19.73 -0.34 -6.83
N GLY A 338 -19.85 0.92 -7.25
CA GLY A 338 -20.60 1.95 -6.54
C GLY A 338 -19.92 2.55 -5.31
N PHE A 339 -18.62 2.34 -5.13
CA PHE A 339 -17.79 3.01 -4.12
C PHE A 339 -16.53 3.61 -4.77
N ASP A 340 -15.85 4.52 -4.07
CA ASP A 340 -14.59 5.06 -4.54
C ASP A 340 -13.46 4.06 -4.28
N TRP A 341 -12.93 3.48 -5.37
CA TRP A 341 -11.91 2.44 -5.28
C TRP A 341 -10.58 2.97 -4.73
N LEU A 342 -10.21 4.22 -5.09
CA LEU A 342 -8.95 4.81 -4.64
C LEU A 342 -8.99 5.07 -3.14
N PHE A 343 -10.04 5.77 -2.66
CA PHE A 343 -10.23 5.98 -1.23
C PHE A 343 -10.16 4.66 -0.45
N GLN A 344 -10.84 3.62 -0.93
CA GLN A 344 -10.88 2.34 -0.23
C GLN A 344 -9.51 1.62 -0.24
N HIS A 345 -8.72 1.80 -1.30
CA HIS A 345 -7.36 1.27 -1.42
C HIS A 345 -6.40 1.97 -0.46
N GLU A 346 -6.28 3.30 -0.56
CA GLU A 346 -5.40 4.09 0.32
C GLU A 346 -5.76 3.93 1.80
N PHE A 347 -7.06 3.78 2.06
CA PHE A 347 -7.52 3.55 3.42
C PHE A 347 -7.12 2.17 3.98
N ALA A 348 -7.01 1.15 3.15
CA ALA A 348 -6.54 -0.18 3.57
C ALA A 348 -5.10 -0.15 4.08
N HIS A 349 -4.29 0.75 3.56
CA HIS A 349 -2.90 0.91 3.96
C HIS A 349 -2.73 1.42 5.40
N GLU A 350 -3.75 1.97 6.04
CA GLU A 350 -3.66 2.25 7.48
C GLU A 350 -3.37 0.99 8.30
N TRP A 351 -3.78 -0.20 7.82
CA TRP A 351 -3.44 -1.50 8.38
C TRP A 351 -2.23 -2.14 7.71
N PHE A 352 -2.12 -2.04 6.38
CA PHE A 352 -1.15 -2.76 5.54
C PHE A 352 -0.19 -1.76 4.86
N ALA A 353 0.58 -1.06 5.57
CA ALA A 353 1.69 -0.15 5.34
C ALA A 353 1.99 0.62 6.63
N ASN A 354 1.00 1.37 7.17
CA ASN A 354 1.22 2.29 8.28
C ASN A 354 1.29 1.58 9.64
N GLN A 355 0.43 0.58 9.90
CA GLN A 355 0.48 -0.23 11.13
C GLN A 355 1.43 -1.42 10.99
N MET A 356 1.41 -2.10 9.87
CA MET A 356 2.31 -3.20 9.52
C MET A 356 3.08 -2.79 8.28
N THR A 357 4.34 -2.42 8.46
CA THR A 357 5.25 -1.99 7.42
C THR A 357 6.06 -3.18 6.89
N ALA A 358 6.25 -3.29 5.59
CA ALA A 358 7.15 -4.26 4.99
C ALA A 358 8.59 -4.06 5.51
N ALA A 359 9.26 -5.13 5.89
CA ALA A 359 10.61 -5.06 6.43
C ALA A 359 11.64 -4.52 5.41
N ASN A 360 11.36 -4.72 4.14
CA ASN A 360 12.08 -4.14 3.00
C ASN A 360 11.18 -4.19 1.75
N TRP A 361 11.58 -3.54 0.67
CA TRP A 361 10.76 -3.46 -0.54
C TRP A 361 10.56 -4.79 -1.29
N ASP A 362 11.32 -5.84 -1.04
CA ASP A 362 11.03 -7.20 -1.55
C ASP A 362 9.73 -7.77 -0.97
N ASP A 363 9.33 -7.28 0.20
CA ASP A 363 8.10 -7.67 0.90
C ASP A 363 6.91 -6.72 0.61
N TYR A 364 7.06 -5.77 -0.31
CA TYR A 364 6.10 -4.70 -0.58
C TYR A 364 4.71 -5.19 -1.02
N TRP A 365 4.61 -6.39 -1.57
CA TRP A 365 3.33 -7.03 -1.85
C TRP A 365 2.45 -7.21 -0.60
N LEU A 366 3.03 -7.17 0.61
CA LEU A 366 2.28 -7.16 1.86
C LEU A 366 1.47 -5.87 2.04
N HIS A 367 1.94 -4.74 1.50
CA HIS A 367 1.14 -3.52 1.41
C HIS A 367 0.11 -3.66 0.29
N GLU A 368 0.57 -3.75 -0.93
CA GLU A 368 -0.22 -3.62 -2.15
C GLU A 368 -1.16 -4.79 -2.41
N GLY A 369 -0.70 -5.99 -2.18
CA GLY A 369 -1.50 -7.20 -2.34
C GLY A 369 -2.65 -7.28 -1.34
N PHE A 370 -2.41 -6.92 -0.08
CA PHE A 370 -3.47 -6.85 0.92
C PHE A 370 -4.45 -5.70 0.65
N ALA A 371 -3.97 -4.49 0.36
CA ALA A 371 -4.85 -3.36 0.02
C ALA A 371 -5.73 -3.68 -1.19
N SER A 372 -5.15 -4.26 -2.24
CA SER A 372 -5.87 -4.71 -3.42
C SER A 372 -6.88 -5.83 -3.11
N TYR A 373 -6.59 -6.73 -2.17
CA TYR A 373 -7.50 -7.79 -1.79
C TYR A 373 -8.66 -7.31 -0.91
N MET A 374 -8.45 -6.25 -0.12
CA MET A 374 -9.53 -5.66 0.68
C MET A 374 -10.65 -5.07 -0.19
N GLN A 375 -10.37 -4.60 -1.40
CA GLN A 375 -11.36 -4.02 -2.31
C GLN A 375 -12.45 -5.04 -2.73
N PRO A 376 -12.14 -6.23 -3.30
CA PRO A 376 -13.18 -7.22 -3.57
C PRO A 376 -13.85 -7.75 -2.30
N LEU A 377 -13.15 -7.84 -1.17
CA LEU A 377 -13.77 -8.22 0.10
C LEU A 377 -14.78 -7.16 0.59
N TYR A 378 -14.49 -5.87 0.40
CA TYR A 378 -15.43 -4.78 0.69
C TYR A 378 -16.66 -4.85 -0.21
N ALA A 379 -16.46 -5.09 -1.50
CA ALA A 379 -17.56 -5.28 -2.46
C ALA A 379 -18.43 -6.50 -2.10
N ARG A 380 -17.81 -7.61 -1.67
CA ARG A 380 -18.52 -8.79 -1.15
C ARG A 380 -19.37 -8.45 0.05
N TRP A 381 -18.81 -7.71 0.99
CA TRP A 381 -19.51 -7.30 2.22
C TRP A 381 -20.73 -6.40 1.91
N ARG A 382 -20.59 -5.51 0.92
CA ARG A 382 -21.67 -4.60 0.51
C ARG A 382 -22.73 -5.26 -0.37
N GLU A 383 -22.33 -6.04 -1.36
CA GLU A 383 -23.17 -6.44 -2.49
C GLU A 383 -23.19 -7.95 -2.75
N GLY A 384 -22.37 -8.73 -2.05
CA GLY A 384 -22.38 -10.19 -2.10
C GLY A 384 -21.39 -10.81 -3.09
N GLU A 385 -21.45 -12.15 -3.20
CA GLU A 385 -20.46 -12.99 -3.91
C GLU A 385 -20.33 -12.66 -5.40
N ALA A 386 -21.41 -12.27 -6.08
CA ALA A 386 -21.34 -11.96 -7.50
C ALA A 386 -20.43 -10.77 -7.79
N ARG A 387 -20.48 -9.73 -6.94
CA ARG A 387 -19.64 -8.55 -7.08
C ARG A 387 -18.19 -8.86 -6.76
N TYR A 388 -17.96 -9.65 -5.71
CA TYR A 388 -16.63 -10.17 -5.39
C TYR A 388 -15.99 -10.90 -6.56
N ALA A 389 -16.72 -11.82 -7.19
CA ALA A 389 -16.22 -12.60 -8.32
C ALA A 389 -15.85 -11.71 -9.52
N VAL A 390 -16.67 -10.70 -9.82
CA VAL A 390 -16.40 -9.74 -10.90
C VAL A 390 -15.11 -8.97 -10.65
N MET A 391 -14.90 -8.48 -9.43
CA MET A 391 -13.68 -7.75 -9.09
C MET A 391 -12.44 -8.65 -9.10
N MET A 392 -12.54 -9.86 -8.56
CA MET A 392 -11.44 -10.82 -8.61
C MET A 392 -11.05 -11.15 -10.06
N GLU A 393 -12.02 -11.35 -10.96
CA GLU A 393 -11.73 -11.62 -12.37
C GLU A 393 -11.11 -10.37 -13.07
N ALA A 394 -11.55 -9.17 -12.73
CA ALA A 394 -10.94 -7.95 -13.23
C ALA A 394 -9.46 -7.83 -12.84
N GLN A 395 -9.12 -8.14 -11.59
CA GLN A 395 -7.74 -8.19 -11.11
C GLN A 395 -6.93 -9.30 -11.82
N ARG A 396 -7.50 -10.50 -11.99
CA ARG A 396 -6.84 -11.62 -12.68
C ARG A 396 -6.36 -11.24 -14.07
N ASN A 397 -7.16 -10.47 -14.78
CA ASN A 397 -6.85 -10.01 -16.13
C ASN A 397 -5.71 -8.97 -16.19
N GLN A 398 -5.24 -8.46 -15.04
CA GLN A 398 -4.10 -7.54 -14.96
C GLN A 398 -2.78 -8.25 -14.64
N ILE A 399 -2.82 -9.49 -14.16
CA ILE A 399 -1.62 -10.24 -13.74
C ILE A 399 -0.72 -10.50 -14.95
N ALA A 400 0.53 -10.06 -14.89
CA ALA A 400 1.48 -10.11 -16.00
C ALA A 400 2.44 -11.31 -15.94
N ASN A 401 2.74 -11.83 -14.76
CA ASN A 401 3.64 -12.97 -14.52
C ASN A 401 5.03 -12.81 -15.16
N ARG A 402 5.60 -11.60 -15.11
CA ARG A 402 6.91 -11.32 -15.74
C ARG A 402 8.09 -11.70 -14.87
N ALA A 403 7.95 -11.60 -13.56
CA ALA A 403 8.97 -11.90 -12.58
C ALA A 403 8.37 -12.45 -11.29
N PRO A 404 9.16 -13.11 -10.43
CA PRO A 404 8.76 -13.40 -9.06
C PRO A 404 8.41 -12.12 -8.31
N ILE A 405 7.40 -12.17 -7.45
CA ILE A 405 7.03 -11.05 -6.57
C ILE A 405 8.09 -10.91 -5.46
N VAL A 406 8.58 -12.03 -4.92
CA VAL A 406 9.57 -12.08 -3.83
C VAL A 406 10.85 -12.73 -4.34
N ARG A 407 11.99 -12.10 -4.07
CA ARG A 407 13.31 -12.54 -4.51
C ARG A 407 14.23 -12.90 -3.35
N ASP A 408 13.72 -12.82 -2.10
CA ASP A 408 14.46 -13.10 -0.86
C ASP A 408 15.76 -12.27 -0.73
N ARG A 409 15.74 -11.01 -1.17
CA ARG A 409 16.84 -10.05 -1.01
C ARG A 409 16.30 -8.63 -0.80
N ILE A 410 17.07 -7.77 -0.17
CA ILE A 410 16.68 -6.36 -0.03
C ILE A 410 16.69 -5.71 -1.43
N LEU A 411 15.61 -5.01 -1.76
CA LEU A 411 15.41 -4.29 -3.01
C LEU A 411 15.23 -2.80 -2.74
N THR A 412 15.49 -1.99 -3.75
CA THR A 412 14.92 -0.65 -3.87
C THR A 412 13.51 -0.75 -4.45
N GLU A 413 12.70 0.27 -4.27
CA GLU A 413 11.36 0.33 -4.86
C GLU A 413 11.42 0.24 -6.40
N GLU A 414 12.35 0.94 -7.03
CA GLU A 414 12.57 0.86 -8.48
C GLU A 414 12.85 -0.57 -8.96
N GLU A 415 13.61 -1.37 -8.21
CA GLU A 415 13.85 -2.78 -8.53
C GLU A 415 12.58 -3.65 -8.40
N VAL A 416 11.59 -3.23 -7.59
CA VAL A 416 10.29 -3.93 -7.49
C VAL A 416 9.42 -3.65 -8.71
N TYR A 417 9.37 -2.40 -9.18
CA TYR A 417 8.47 -2.01 -10.25
C TYR A 417 9.05 -2.19 -11.66
N GLU A 418 10.34 -1.92 -11.87
CA GLU A 418 10.90 -1.87 -13.20
C GLU A 418 11.19 -3.25 -13.81
N PRO A 419 10.47 -3.67 -14.87
CA PRO A 419 10.69 -4.97 -15.51
C PRO A 419 12.13 -5.14 -16.04
N GLY A 420 12.77 -4.06 -16.47
CA GLY A 420 14.17 -4.06 -16.94
C GLY A 420 15.18 -4.40 -15.84
N LYS A 421 14.79 -4.25 -14.58
CA LYS A 421 15.56 -4.64 -13.38
C LYS A 421 15.09 -5.97 -12.77
N GLY A 422 14.22 -6.69 -13.48
CA GLY A 422 13.60 -7.94 -13.02
C GLY A 422 12.44 -7.73 -12.05
N GLY A 423 11.83 -6.54 -12.05
CA GLY A 423 10.71 -6.18 -11.20
C GLY A 423 9.41 -6.88 -11.57
N ALA A 424 8.61 -7.19 -10.57
CA ALA A 424 7.29 -7.79 -10.73
C ALA A 424 6.24 -6.78 -11.21
N GLY A 425 6.52 -5.48 -11.06
CA GLY A 425 5.60 -4.41 -11.43
C GLY A 425 4.27 -4.54 -10.71
N THR A 426 3.17 -4.31 -11.41
CA THR A 426 1.81 -4.37 -10.83
C THR A 426 1.37 -5.76 -10.35
N ASP A 427 2.19 -6.79 -10.51
CA ASP A 427 1.89 -8.13 -9.95
C ASP A 427 1.94 -8.15 -8.42
N ILE A 428 2.66 -7.21 -7.77
CA ILE A 428 2.61 -7.06 -6.31
C ILE A 428 1.18 -6.76 -5.83
N TYR A 429 0.39 -6.01 -6.61
CA TYR A 429 -1.03 -5.72 -6.38
C TYR A 429 -1.90 -6.94 -6.71
N TYR A 430 -1.97 -7.29 -7.97
CA TYR A 430 -3.00 -8.18 -8.50
C TYR A 430 -2.70 -9.66 -8.31
N LYS A 431 -1.45 -10.10 -8.57
CA LYS A 431 -1.04 -11.47 -8.26
C LYS A 431 -0.94 -11.66 -6.76
N GLY A 432 -0.49 -10.62 -6.00
CA GLY A 432 -0.54 -10.59 -4.53
C GLY A 432 -1.96 -10.81 -4.01
N SER A 433 -2.93 -10.03 -4.46
CA SER A 433 -4.35 -10.17 -4.11
C SER A 433 -4.91 -11.56 -4.44
N TRP A 434 -4.63 -12.09 -5.62
CA TRP A 434 -5.07 -13.43 -6.01
C TRP A 434 -4.40 -14.54 -5.22
N THR A 435 -3.15 -14.36 -4.84
CA THR A 435 -2.46 -15.29 -3.92
C THR A 435 -3.18 -15.34 -2.58
N LEU A 436 -3.56 -14.19 -2.03
CA LEU A 436 -4.35 -14.12 -0.78
C LEU A 436 -5.74 -14.76 -0.93
N HIS A 437 -6.42 -14.54 -2.07
CA HIS A 437 -7.69 -15.19 -2.37
C HIS A 437 -7.57 -16.72 -2.36
N THR A 438 -6.58 -17.26 -3.08
CA THR A 438 -6.32 -18.68 -3.18
C THR A 438 -5.92 -19.28 -1.82
N LEU A 439 -5.06 -18.57 -1.08
CA LEU A 439 -4.65 -18.96 0.27
C LEU A 439 -5.84 -19.05 1.23
N ARG A 440 -6.69 -18.03 1.22
CA ARG A 440 -7.89 -17.99 2.06
C ARG A 440 -8.83 -19.17 1.77
N TRP A 441 -9.03 -19.51 0.49
CA TRP A 441 -9.79 -20.70 0.13
C TRP A 441 -9.12 -21.99 0.60
N LEU A 442 -7.79 -22.06 0.50
CA LEU A 442 -7.02 -23.24 0.90
C LEU A 442 -7.14 -23.56 2.38
N ILE A 443 -6.94 -22.55 3.25
CA ILE A 443 -6.86 -22.70 4.71
C ILE A 443 -8.15 -22.32 5.45
N GLY A 444 -9.11 -21.68 4.77
CA GLY A 444 -10.37 -21.21 5.34
C GLY A 444 -10.27 -19.85 6.03
N ASP A 445 -11.43 -19.19 6.16
CA ASP A 445 -11.55 -17.82 6.69
C ASP A 445 -10.95 -17.67 8.09
N ARG A 446 -11.20 -18.65 8.99
CA ARG A 446 -10.74 -18.58 10.36
C ARG A 446 -9.22 -18.49 10.47
N ALA A 447 -8.49 -19.38 9.82
CA ALA A 447 -7.03 -19.38 9.84
C ALA A 447 -6.46 -18.17 9.10
N PHE A 448 -7.03 -17.83 7.94
CA PHE A 448 -6.59 -16.70 7.15
C PHE A 448 -6.68 -15.37 7.91
N PHE A 449 -7.85 -15.03 8.46
CA PHE A 449 -8.00 -13.77 9.19
C PHE A 449 -7.30 -13.77 10.55
N ALA A 450 -7.09 -14.93 11.19
CA ALA A 450 -6.27 -15.00 12.39
C ALA A 450 -4.79 -14.70 12.08
N ALA A 451 -4.24 -15.27 11.01
CA ALA A 451 -2.89 -14.97 10.54
C ALA A 451 -2.75 -13.49 10.14
N THR A 452 -3.73 -12.94 9.42
CA THR A 452 -3.76 -11.52 9.03
C THR A 452 -3.77 -10.59 10.26
N ARG A 453 -4.59 -10.87 11.27
CA ARG A 453 -4.60 -10.07 12.51
C ARG A 453 -3.27 -10.14 13.26
N ARG A 454 -2.63 -11.31 13.31
CA ARG A 454 -1.29 -11.43 13.89
C ARG A 454 -0.23 -10.67 13.09
N LEU A 455 -0.34 -10.66 11.77
CA LEU A 455 0.54 -9.88 10.90
C LEU A 455 0.43 -8.38 11.22
N VAL A 456 -0.79 -7.87 11.37
CA VAL A 456 -1.04 -6.42 11.57
C VAL A 456 -0.78 -5.98 13.01
N TYR A 457 -1.09 -6.82 14.01
CA TYR A 457 -1.09 -6.39 15.42
C TYR A 457 -0.17 -7.22 16.34
N GLY A 458 0.50 -8.23 15.80
CA GLY A 458 1.25 -9.20 16.62
C GLY A 458 0.37 -10.12 17.47
N ARG A 459 -0.97 -10.03 17.37
CA ARG A 459 -1.94 -10.74 18.24
C ARG A 459 -3.25 -11.03 17.49
N PRO A 460 -3.97 -12.10 17.85
CA PRO A 460 -5.22 -12.50 17.19
C PRO A 460 -6.45 -11.69 17.66
N ASP A 461 -6.37 -11.04 18.82
CA ASP A 461 -7.45 -10.34 19.51
C ASP A 461 -7.09 -8.86 19.80
N PRO A 462 -6.83 -8.02 18.78
CA PRO A 462 -6.43 -6.65 18.98
C PRO A 462 -7.55 -5.83 19.65
N LYS A 463 -7.15 -4.87 20.50
CA LYS A 463 -8.04 -3.92 21.15
C LYS A 463 -7.63 -2.50 20.80
N PRO A 464 -8.55 -1.52 20.82
CA PRO A 464 -8.21 -0.13 20.60
C PRO A 464 -7.09 0.36 21.52
N GLY A 465 -6.24 1.18 20.99
CA GLY A 465 -5.10 1.78 21.67
C GLY A 465 -4.03 2.11 20.64
N ASN A 466 -2.90 2.59 21.12
CA ASN A 466 -1.75 2.75 20.26
C ASN A 466 -1.04 1.41 20.11
N PHE A 467 -1.10 0.89 18.93
CA PHE A 467 -0.28 -0.24 18.55
C PHE A 467 1.12 0.24 18.21
N THR A 468 2.13 -0.49 18.61
CA THR A 468 3.47 -0.31 18.08
C THR A 468 3.45 -0.83 16.65
N PRO A 469 3.95 -0.07 15.66
CA PRO A 469 4.10 -0.57 14.30
C PRO A 469 4.89 -1.87 14.27
N LEU A 470 4.48 -2.76 13.39
CA LEU A 470 5.14 -4.04 13.19
C LEU A 470 5.83 -4.03 11.83
N TYR A 471 7.08 -4.42 11.82
CA TYR A 471 7.79 -4.69 10.57
C TYR A 471 7.66 -6.19 10.26
N ALA A 472 7.24 -6.50 9.05
CA ALA A 472 6.97 -7.86 8.64
C ALA A 472 7.55 -8.19 7.28
N SER A 473 8.06 -9.41 7.17
CA SER A 473 8.50 -10.00 5.90
C SER A 473 7.49 -11.03 5.40
N THR A 474 7.63 -11.41 4.14
CA THR A 474 6.90 -12.55 3.55
C THR A 474 7.10 -13.83 4.38
N ARG A 475 8.31 -14.04 4.92
CA ARG A 475 8.60 -15.20 5.78
C ARG A 475 7.87 -15.14 7.11
N ASP A 476 7.64 -13.93 7.66
CA ASP A 476 6.82 -13.75 8.87
C ASP A 476 5.36 -14.13 8.59
N PHE A 477 4.79 -13.63 7.50
CA PHE A 477 3.43 -14.00 7.10
C PHE A 477 3.30 -15.50 6.84
N GLN A 478 4.25 -16.11 6.13
CA GLN A 478 4.32 -17.54 5.86
C GLN A 478 4.29 -18.36 7.15
N ARG A 479 5.11 -17.98 8.17
CA ARG A 479 5.12 -18.65 9.49
C ARG A 479 3.78 -18.50 10.23
N LEU A 480 3.17 -17.31 10.19
CA LEU A 480 1.87 -17.05 10.81
C LEU A 480 0.77 -17.89 10.18
N VAL A 481 0.76 -17.97 8.85
CA VAL A 481 -0.20 -18.78 8.08
C VAL A 481 -0.04 -20.26 8.39
N ALA A 482 1.18 -20.78 8.39
CA ALA A 482 1.45 -22.18 8.72
C ALA A 482 1.00 -22.53 10.14
N ALA A 483 1.25 -21.64 11.11
CA ALA A 483 0.82 -21.83 12.50
C ALA A 483 -0.71 -21.86 12.65
N GLU A 484 -1.43 -20.94 12.02
CA GLU A 484 -2.90 -20.87 12.11
C GLU A 484 -3.60 -21.97 11.29
N ALA A 485 -2.99 -22.42 10.19
CA ALA A 485 -3.50 -23.51 9.37
C ALA A 485 -3.13 -24.90 9.92
N GLY A 486 -2.13 -25.00 10.81
CA GLY A 486 -1.63 -26.27 11.34
C GLY A 486 -0.95 -27.16 10.31
N GLN A 487 -0.38 -26.57 9.24
CA GLN A 487 0.29 -27.31 8.15
C GLN A 487 1.39 -26.46 7.52
N ASP A 488 2.37 -27.14 6.94
CA ASP A 488 3.40 -26.48 6.14
C ASP A 488 2.82 -26.01 4.78
N LEU A 489 3.09 -24.76 4.44
CA LEU A 489 2.64 -24.10 3.22
C LEU A 489 3.79 -23.45 2.44
N ASP A 490 5.04 -23.83 2.68
CA ASP A 490 6.21 -23.29 1.98
C ASP A 490 6.06 -23.47 0.47
N TRP A 491 5.60 -24.66 0.04
CA TRP A 491 5.31 -24.97 -1.36
C TRP A 491 4.34 -23.98 -2.04
N PHE A 492 3.38 -23.43 -1.26
CA PHE A 492 2.40 -22.47 -1.78
C PHE A 492 3.05 -21.15 -2.11
N PHE A 493 3.84 -20.62 -1.19
CA PHE A 493 4.56 -19.34 -1.35
C PHE A 493 5.67 -19.43 -2.39
N ASP A 494 6.36 -20.57 -2.49
CA ASP A 494 7.39 -20.80 -3.52
C ASP A 494 6.81 -20.75 -4.93
N VAL A 495 5.63 -21.35 -5.14
CA VAL A 495 4.98 -21.34 -6.45
C VAL A 495 4.35 -20.00 -6.78
N TYR A 496 3.71 -19.31 -5.83
CA TYR A 496 2.99 -18.08 -6.15
C TYR A 496 3.85 -16.81 -6.07
N LEU A 497 4.77 -16.74 -5.11
CA LEU A 497 5.55 -15.52 -4.89
C LEU A 497 6.98 -15.60 -5.43
N ARG A 498 7.62 -16.77 -5.32
CA ARG A 498 9.03 -16.97 -5.72
C ARG A 498 9.19 -17.53 -7.13
N SER A 499 8.08 -17.71 -7.85
CA SER A 499 8.05 -18.09 -9.26
C SER A 499 7.28 -17.07 -10.08
N ALA A 500 7.74 -16.82 -11.30
CA ALA A 500 7.02 -15.95 -12.24
C ALA A 500 5.79 -16.64 -12.80
N ALA A 501 5.95 -17.85 -13.35
CA ALA A 501 4.89 -18.57 -14.00
C ALA A 501 3.83 -19.09 -13.01
N LEU A 502 2.57 -19.05 -13.44
CA LEU A 502 1.47 -19.67 -12.71
C LEU A 502 1.47 -21.19 -12.86
N PRO A 503 1.02 -21.94 -11.82
CA PRO A 503 0.86 -23.38 -11.93
C PRO A 503 -0.21 -23.73 -12.97
N GLU A 504 0.01 -24.78 -13.73
CA GLU A 504 -0.91 -25.28 -14.74
C GLU A 504 -1.53 -26.61 -14.29
N LEU A 505 -2.84 -26.71 -14.33
CA LEU A 505 -3.54 -27.97 -14.10
C LEU A 505 -3.64 -28.73 -15.42
N VAL A 506 -3.01 -29.89 -15.44
CA VAL A 506 -3.06 -30.82 -16.57
C VAL A 506 -4.19 -31.80 -16.37
N GLU A 507 -5.08 -31.85 -17.33
CA GLU A 507 -6.28 -32.68 -17.35
C GLU A 507 -6.16 -33.76 -18.44
N GLN A 508 -6.28 -35.02 -18.06
CA GLN A 508 -6.26 -36.16 -19.00
C GLN A 508 -7.50 -37.01 -18.79
N ARG A 509 -8.37 -37.04 -19.77
CA ARG A 509 -9.58 -37.86 -19.75
C ARG A 509 -9.37 -39.12 -20.58
N SER A 510 -9.67 -40.30 -20.00
CA SER A 510 -9.58 -41.57 -20.67
C SER A 510 -10.65 -42.54 -20.17
N GLY A 511 -11.50 -43.03 -21.06
CA GLY A 511 -12.61 -43.89 -20.69
C GLY A 511 -13.51 -43.26 -19.63
N GLY A 512 -13.74 -43.94 -18.53
CA GLY A 512 -14.53 -43.44 -17.40
C GLY A 512 -13.72 -42.75 -16.31
N THR A 513 -12.54 -42.19 -16.64
CA THR A 513 -11.66 -41.57 -15.64
C THR A 513 -11.16 -40.18 -16.07
N LEU A 514 -10.91 -39.31 -15.08
CA LEU A 514 -10.22 -38.05 -15.23
C LEU A 514 -8.98 -38.07 -14.34
N ARG A 515 -7.80 -37.91 -14.92
CA ARG A 515 -6.54 -37.72 -14.22
C ARG A 515 -6.23 -36.24 -14.16
N LEU A 516 -5.86 -35.76 -12.97
CA LEU A 516 -5.46 -34.38 -12.68
C LEU A 516 -4.02 -34.39 -12.15
N SER A 517 -3.19 -33.49 -12.65
CA SER A 517 -1.84 -33.25 -12.10
C SER A 517 -1.43 -31.79 -12.28
N TRP A 518 -0.59 -31.30 -11.39
CA TRP A 518 -0.05 -29.94 -11.50
C TRP A 518 1.29 -29.96 -12.23
N ARG A 519 1.52 -28.93 -13.04
CA ARG A 519 2.80 -28.59 -13.62
C ARG A 519 3.19 -27.20 -13.14
N THR A 520 4.38 -27.06 -12.59
CA THR A 520 4.91 -25.81 -12.02
C THR A 520 6.23 -25.45 -12.68
N GLU A 521 6.63 -24.20 -12.53
CA GLU A 521 7.97 -23.76 -12.90
C GLU A 521 9.01 -24.52 -12.06
N ARG A 522 10.06 -25.02 -12.69
CA ARG A 522 11.14 -25.81 -12.05
C ARG A 522 10.66 -27.07 -11.32
N ASP A 523 9.52 -27.61 -11.72
CA ASP A 523 8.92 -28.82 -11.11
C ASP A 523 8.74 -28.71 -9.57
N LEU A 524 8.46 -27.50 -9.07
CA LEU A 524 8.22 -27.28 -7.64
C LEU A 524 7.04 -28.12 -7.14
N PRO A 525 7.12 -28.69 -5.93
CA PRO A 525 5.97 -29.39 -5.33
C PRO A 525 4.75 -28.45 -5.21
N PHE A 526 3.57 -28.92 -5.65
CA PHE A 526 2.36 -28.14 -5.55
C PHE A 526 1.15 -29.06 -5.30
N PRO A 527 0.96 -29.58 -4.07
CA PRO A 527 -0.12 -30.50 -3.72
C PRO A 527 -1.46 -29.76 -3.53
N MET A 528 -1.76 -28.81 -4.40
CA MET A 528 -2.93 -27.95 -4.33
C MET A 528 -4.20 -28.77 -4.64
N PRO A 529 -5.19 -28.85 -3.72
CA PRO A 529 -6.47 -29.46 -4.03
C PRO A 529 -7.24 -28.62 -5.04
N VAL A 530 -8.22 -29.24 -5.72
CA VAL A 530 -9.08 -28.54 -6.67
C VAL A 530 -10.53 -28.97 -6.51
N GLU A 531 -11.48 -28.05 -6.70
CA GLU A 531 -12.89 -28.39 -6.75
C GLU A 531 -13.27 -28.92 -8.13
N VAL A 532 -13.98 -30.05 -8.17
CA VAL A 532 -14.46 -30.68 -9.41
C VAL A 532 -15.95 -30.92 -9.29
N GLN A 533 -16.70 -30.41 -10.25
CA GLN A 533 -18.12 -30.67 -10.43
C GLN A 533 -18.32 -31.64 -11.62
N VAL A 534 -19.07 -32.70 -11.41
CA VAL A 534 -19.41 -33.72 -12.44
C VAL A 534 -20.91 -33.67 -12.66
N GLY A 535 -21.35 -33.30 -13.87
CA GLY A 535 -22.75 -33.08 -14.18
C GLY A 535 -23.40 -32.05 -13.25
N ASP A 536 -24.59 -32.33 -12.76
CA ASP A 536 -25.35 -31.50 -11.85
C ASP A 536 -25.03 -31.74 -10.37
N ALA A 537 -24.07 -32.61 -10.06
CA ALA A 537 -23.68 -32.90 -8.68
C ALA A 537 -22.94 -31.68 -8.06
N PRO A 538 -23.02 -31.50 -6.73
CA PRO A 538 -22.23 -30.47 -6.07
C PRO A 538 -20.72 -30.64 -6.32
N ALA A 539 -19.99 -29.55 -6.45
CA ALA A 539 -18.55 -29.57 -6.55
C ALA A 539 -17.91 -30.23 -5.31
N ARG A 540 -16.91 -31.04 -5.55
CA ARG A 540 -16.15 -31.74 -4.49
C ARG A 540 -14.69 -31.35 -4.54
N ARG A 541 -14.09 -31.13 -3.38
CA ARG A 541 -12.66 -30.87 -3.23
C ARG A 541 -11.87 -32.17 -3.39
N ILE A 542 -10.99 -32.20 -4.38
CA ILE A 542 -10.14 -33.33 -4.74
C ILE A 542 -8.71 -32.97 -4.35
N ALA A 543 -8.06 -33.78 -3.52
CA ALA A 543 -6.64 -33.66 -3.28
C ALA A 543 -5.85 -34.05 -4.54
N VAL A 544 -4.90 -33.23 -4.96
CA VAL A 544 -4.03 -33.49 -6.11
C VAL A 544 -2.58 -33.47 -5.61
N PRO A 545 -2.08 -34.60 -5.07
CA PRO A 545 -0.69 -34.74 -4.64
C PRO A 545 0.28 -34.64 -5.82
N ALA A 546 1.59 -34.58 -5.57
CA ALA A 546 2.61 -34.51 -6.62
C ALA A 546 2.49 -35.63 -7.69
N ALA A 547 2.06 -36.81 -7.28
CA ALA A 547 1.80 -37.91 -8.21
C ALA A 547 0.54 -37.75 -9.09
N GLY A 548 -0.25 -36.70 -8.83
CA GLY A 548 -1.56 -36.47 -9.43
C GLY A 548 -2.69 -37.27 -8.76
N ALA A 549 -3.90 -37.03 -9.21
CA ALA A 549 -5.12 -37.71 -8.74
C ALA A 549 -5.89 -38.28 -9.94
N THR A 550 -6.55 -39.40 -9.74
CA THR A 550 -7.47 -39.97 -10.73
C THR A 550 -8.85 -40.13 -10.09
N ILE A 551 -9.88 -39.61 -10.73
CA ILE A 551 -11.27 -39.74 -10.29
C ILE A 551 -12.10 -40.44 -11.36
N ALA A 552 -13.10 -41.22 -10.94
CA ALA A 552 -14.08 -41.81 -11.86
C ALA A 552 -15.05 -40.70 -12.31
N VAL A 553 -15.28 -40.62 -13.62
CA VAL A 553 -16.24 -39.72 -14.25
C VAL A 553 -16.96 -40.47 -15.37
N PRO A 554 -18.30 -40.38 -15.49
CA PRO A 554 -18.99 -40.99 -16.66
C PRO A 554 -18.44 -40.43 -17.96
N ALA A 555 -18.35 -41.27 -18.99
CA ALA A 555 -17.67 -40.92 -20.24
C ALA A 555 -18.26 -39.68 -20.93
N ASP A 556 -19.56 -39.49 -20.80
CA ASP A 556 -20.36 -38.38 -21.36
C ASP A 556 -20.64 -37.23 -20.37
N ALA A 557 -20.23 -37.38 -19.12
CA ALA A 557 -20.51 -36.34 -18.13
C ALA A 557 -19.76 -35.04 -18.42
N HIS A 558 -20.44 -33.92 -18.29
CA HIS A 558 -19.81 -32.60 -18.26
C HIS A 558 -19.03 -32.43 -16.95
N VAL A 559 -17.78 -32.01 -17.05
CA VAL A 559 -16.91 -31.78 -15.89
C VAL A 559 -16.50 -30.32 -15.86
N VAL A 560 -16.69 -29.66 -14.73
CA VAL A 560 -16.22 -28.29 -14.48
C VAL A 560 -15.19 -28.34 -13.37
N ILE A 561 -14.01 -27.81 -13.65
CA ILE A 561 -12.91 -27.75 -12.70
C ILE A 561 -12.81 -26.33 -12.19
N ASP A 562 -12.69 -26.18 -10.85
CA ASP A 562 -12.66 -24.92 -10.14
C ASP A 562 -13.85 -24.00 -10.54
N PRO A 563 -15.11 -24.48 -10.36
CA PRO A 563 -16.30 -23.79 -10.85
C PRO A 563 -16.52 -22.39 -10.25
N PHE A 564 -15.82 -22.08 -9.17
CA PHE A 564 -15.93 -20.80 -8.48
C PHE A 564 -14.66 -19.94 -8.59
N SER A 565 -13.72 -20.30 -9.47
CA SER A 565 -12.45 -19.58 -9.67
C SER A 565 -11.71 -19.30 -8.36
N ARG A 566 -11.45 -20.35 -7.58
CA ARG A 566 -10.77 -20.24 -6.27
C ARG A 566 -9.25 -20.28 -6.36
N ILE A 567 -8.71 -20.79 -7.46
CA ILE A 567 -7.29 -21.08 -7.61
C ILE A 567 -6.68 -20.19 -8.69
N LEU A 568 -5.66 -19.45 -8.30
CA LEU A 568 -4.83 -18.74 -9.28
C LEU A 568 -4.00 -19.77 -10.06
N ARG A 569 -4.34 -19.99 -11.32
CA ARG A 569 -3.66 -20.93 -12.20
C ARG A 569 -3.62 -20.43 -13.64
N HIS A 570 -2.71 -20.95 -14.42
CA HIS A 570 -2.68 -20.67 -15.85
C HIS A 570 -4.03 -21.01 -16.49
N SER A 571 -4.49 -20.11 -17.34
CA SER A 571 -5.72 -20.25 -18.10
C SER A 571 -5.49 -19.75 -19.52
N ALA A 572 -5.67 -20.64 -20.50
CA ALA A 572 -5.53 -20.28 -21.91
C ALA A 572 -6.50 -19.15 -22.32
N ALA A 573 -7.71 -19.12 -21.74
CA ALA A 573 -8.69 -18.07 -22.01
C ALA A 573 -8.22 -16.70 -21.48
N VAL A 574 -7.66 -16.66 -20.27
CA VAL A 574 -7.09 -15.41 -19.70
C VAL A 574 -5.89 -14.95 -20.51
N ALA A 575 -4.99 -15.86 -20.87
CA ALA A 575 -3.83 -15.54 -21.70
C ALA A 575 -4.24 -14.99 -23.08
N ALA A 576 -5.23 -15.60 -23.73
CA ALA A 576 -5.76 -15.11 -25.00
C ALA A 576 -6.40 -13.71 -24.88
N PHE A 577 -7.16 -13.47 -23.81
CA PHE A 577 -7.73 -12.15 -23.54
C PHE A 577 -6.65 -11.10 -23.31
N GLN A 578 -5.63 -11.41 -22.53
CA GLN A 578 -4.50 -10.51 -22.27
C GLN A 578 -3.73 -10.18 -23.56
N ALA A 579 -3.46 -11.18 -24.40
CA ALA A 579 -2.83 -11.00 -25.71
C ALA A 579 -3.67 -10.12 -26.63
N TRP A 580 -4.98 -10.34 -26.69
CA TRP A 580 -5.90 -9.50 -27.45
C TRP A 580 -5.89 -8.05 -26.95
N ARG A 581 -5.96 -7.83 -25.63
CA ARG A 581 -5.92 -6.49 -25.04
C ARG A 581 -4.62 -5.75 -25.35
N GLU A 582 -3.48 -6.44 -25.26
CA GLU A 582 -2.18 -5.87 -25.61
C GLU A 582 -2.08 -5.49 -27.07
N ALA A 583 -2.61 -6.32 -27.98
CA ALA A 583 -2.69 -6.01 -29.40
C ALA A 583 -3.54 -4.75 -29.66
N GLN A 584 -4.67 -4.57 -28.96
CA GLN A 584 -5.49 -3.35 -29.06
C GLN A 584 -4.72 -2.11 -28.57
N ARG A 585 -3.96 -2.23 -27.48
CA ARG A 585 -3.17 -1.13 -26.91
C ARG A 585 -2.01 -0.70 -27.81
N THR A 586 -1.36 -1.65 -28.46
CA THR A 586 -0.18 -1.40 -29.31
C THR A 586 -0.51 -1.15 -30.78
N GLY A 587 -1.79 -1.25 -31.18
CA GLY A 587 -2.22 -1.07 -32.57
C GLY A 587 -1.74 -2.18 -33.53
N LYS A 588 -1.37 -3.33 -33.01
CA LYS A 588 -0.92 -4.50 -33.80
C LYS A 588 -2.02 -5.53 -33.97
#